data_e51f98e14ce52da9f809382897788c9b
#
_entry.id   e51f98e14ce52da9f809382897788c9b
#
_cell.length_a   1.000
_cell.length_b   1.000
_cell.length_c   1.000
_cell.angle_alpha   90.00
_cell.angle_beta   90.00
_cell.angle_gamma   90.00
#
_symmetry.space_group_name_H-M   'P 1'
#
loop_
_entity.id
_entity.type
_entity.pdbx_description
1 polymer ?
#
loop_
_entity_poly.entity_id
_entity_poly.type
_entity_poly.pdbx_seq_one_letter_code
_entity_poly.pdbx_strand_id
1 'polypeptide(L)'
;MKTINLISLDNSDVKYRIDRFPDGEVQFVLTEEIDRKEEYNVECRITNAEQLFILIQVGDILDRQGVVWVLHIHYLMGMRMDRVMSFERPFTLKIVGKMISQMGYEKCYVDTAHSIRTMLEIRECVSLETYPYKFLMEVVKEPDIEVVYPDHGALERYEGEEGDELYFEKERDIETGNIKSFIFKNEDVVNKGKCFMFFDDLCDAGGTFLGELEILKKMYPEAKFYIRVTHIVNEVGFDNLCKNFDRVYATESYRDWGKVAKEKGYDNFVVC
;
A
#
# COMPACT_ATOMS: atom_id res chain seq x y z
N MET A 1 -19.87 16.62 0.56
CA MET A 1 -19.32 15.43 1.25
C MET A 1 -18.34 15.90 2.31
N LYS A 2 -18.46 15.42 3.54
CA LYS A 2 -17.56 15.74 4.66
C LYS A 2 -16.67 14.52 4.99
N THR A 3 -15.46 14.75 5.44
CA THR A 3 -14.53 13.67 5.77
C THR A 3 -14.48 13.44 7.28
N ILE A 4 -14.60 12.16 7.69
CA ILE A 4 -14.21 11.66 9.00
C ILE A 4 -12.85 10.99 8.83
N ASN A 5 -11.78 11.70 9.21
CA ASN A 5 -10.42 11.20 9.02
C ASN A 5 -9.92 10.53 10.31
N LEU A 6 -9.83 9.19 10.30
CA LEU A 6 -9.35 8.41 11.45
C LEU A 6 -7.82 8.33 11.55
N ILE A 7 -7.10 8.93 10.60
CA ILE A 7 -5.64 9.01 10.58
C ILE A 7 -5.15 10.25 11.32
N SER A 8 -5.83 11.39 11.06
CA SER A 8 -5.49 12.69 11.64
C SER A 8 -6.76 13.46 11.95
N LEU A 9 -6.95 13.77 13.22
CA LEU A 9 -8.11 14.57 13.66
C LEU A 9 -8.07 16.00 13.07
N ASP A 10 -6.88 16.56 12.84
CA ASP A 10 -6.73 17.89 12.27
C ASP A 10 -7.21 17.94 10.80
N ASN A 11 -7.22 16.81 10.12
CA ASN A 11 -7.71 16.66 8.74
C ASN A 11 -9.17 16.16 8.67
N SER A 12 -9.86 16.05 9.79
CA SER A 12 -11.25 15.62 9.87
C SER A 12 -12.19 16.82 9.89
N ASP A 13 -13.20 16.81 8.99
CA ASP A 13 -14.27 17.83 8.99
C ASP A 13 -15.25 17.63 10.15
N VAL A 14 -15.29 16.41 10.70
CA VAL A 14 -16.17 16.03 11.82
C VAL A 14 -15.32 15.75 13.05
N LYS A 15 -15.68 16.37 14.16
CA LYS A 15 -14.94 16.21 15.41
C LYS A 15 -15.34 14.95 16.15
N TYR A 16 -14.35 14.23 16.60
CA TYR A 16 -14.50 13.00 17.38
C TYR A 16 -13.41 12.90 18.44
N ARG A 17 -13.55 11.95 19.36
CA ARG A 17 -12.48 11.48 20.26
C ARG A 17 -12.51 9.95 20.34
N ILE A 18 -11.40 9.39 20.76
CA ILE A 18 -11.27 7.97 21.07
C ILE A 18 -10.96 7.86 22.57
N ASP A 19 -11.95 7.36 23.29
CA ASP A 19 -11.83 7.13 24.73
C ASP A 19 -11.17 5.77 24.97
N ARG A 20 -10.30 5.69 25.98
CA ARG A 20 -9.68 4.44 26.43
C ARG A 20 -10.08 4.18 27.88
N PHE A 21 -10.66 3.03 28.09
CA PHE A 21 -11.03 2.57 29.43
C PHE A 21 -9.81 1.94 30.14
N PRO A 22 -9.84 1.86 31.49
CA PRO A 22 -8.71 1.30 32.28
C PRO A 22 -8.39 -0.17 31.94
N ASP A 23 -9.34 -0.93 31.45
CA ASP A 23 -9.18 -2.32 30.97
C ASP A 23 -8.61 -2.44 29.57
N GLY A 24 -8.40 -1.31 28.88
CA GLY A 24 -7.84 -1.23 27.54
C GLY A 24 -8.88 -1.17 26.41
N GLU A 25 -10.19 -1.25 26.72
CA GLU A 25 -11.22 -1.07 25.69
C GLU A 25 -11.18 0.33 25.09
N VAL A 26 -11.54 0.41 23.81
CA VAL A 26 -11.61 1.68 23.06
C VAL A 26 -13.03 1.96 22.64
N GLN A 27 -13.41 3.25 22.72
CA GLN A 27 -14.70 3.74 22.25
C GLN A 27 -14.51 4.96 21.36
N PHE A 28 -15.05 4.91 20.15
CA PHE A 28 -15.15 6.07 19.28
C PHE A 28 -16.38 6.90 19.66
N VAL A 29 -16.21 8.21 19.79
CA VAL A 29 -17.28 9.14 20.17
C VAL A 29 -17.27 10.35 19.26
N LEU A 30 -18.36 10.58 18.53
CA LEU A 30 -18.59 11.86 17.88
C LEU A 30 -18.78 12.94 18.93
N THR A 31 -18.13 14.09 18.77
CA THR A 31 -18.25 15.23 19.72
C THR A 31 -19.12 16.35 19.18
N GLU A 32 -19.67 16.17 18.00
CA GLU A 32 -20.65 17.07 17.37
C GLU A 32 -21.74 16.28 16.63
N GLU A 33 -22.84 16.92 16.34
CA GLU A 33 -23.96 16.31 15.60
C GLU A 33 -23.59 16.16 14.11
N ILE A 34 -24.01 15.04 13.52
CA ILE A 34 -23.90 14.76 12.09
C ILE A 34 -25.11 15.36 11.36
N ASP A 35 -24.88 16.10 10.28
CA ASP A 35 -25.94 16.51 9.36
C ASP A 35 -26.36 15.32 8.48
N ARG A 36 -27.59 14.85 8.68
CA ARG A 36 -28.15 13.69 7.95
C ARG A 36 -28.40 13.96 6.45
N LYS A 37 -28.24 15.18 6.00
CA LYS A 37 -28.37 15.55 4.58
C LYS A 37 -27.02 15.55 3.84
N GLU A 38 -25.94 15.47 4.58
CA GLU A 38 -24.60 15.39 4.03
C GLU A 38 -24.18 13.96 3.73
N GLU A 39 -23.33 13.79 2.76
CA GLU A 39 -22.60 12.56 2.48
C GLU A 39 -21.25 12.58 3.21
N TYR A 40 -20.78 11.43 3.64
CA TYR A 40 -19.55 11.31 4.41
C TYR A 40 -18.52 10.41 3.70
N ASN A 41 -17.26 10.78 3.81
CA ASN A 41 -16.11 9.94 3.46
C ASN A 41 -15.38 9.56 4.76
N VAL A 42 -15.20 8.27 5.02
CA VAL A 42 -14.41 7.78 6.16
C VAL A 42 -13.06 7.35 5.66
N GLU A 43 -12.01 8.09 6.05
CA GLU A 43 -10.62 7.76 5.71
C GLU A 43 -9.93 7.07 6.87
N CYS A 44 -9.28 5.94 6.60
CA CYS A 44 -8.60 5.18 7.63
C CYS A 44 -7.35 4.45 7.13
N ARG A 45 -6.48 4.09 8.07
CA ARG A 45 -5.45 3.06 7.95
C ARG A 45 -5.88 1.90 8.84
N ILE A 46 -5.83 0.68 8.34
CA ILE A 46 -6.10 -0.52 9.14
C ILE A 46 -4.80 -1.32 9.24
N THR A 47 -3.92 -0.96 10.16
CA THR A 47 -2.64 -1.63 10.38
C THR A 47 -2.71 -2.67 11.49
N ASN A 48 -3.76 -2.64 12.32
CA ASN A 48 -3.98 -3.54 13.45
C ASN A 48 -5.47 -3.71 13.78
N ALA A 49 -5.77 -4.63 14.69
CA ALA A 49 -7.15 -4.99 15.06
C ALA A 49 -7.89 -3.86 15.78
N GLU A 50 -7.21 -2.99 16.54
CA GLU A 50 -7.84 -1.86 17.21
C GLU A 50 -8.40 -0.85 16.20
N GLN A 51 -7.63 -0.52 15.16
CA GLN A 51 -8.08 0.39 14.11
C GLN A 51 -9.27 -0.18 13.33
N LEU A 52 -9.28 -1.49 13.08
CA LEU A 52 -10.44 -2.15 12.49
C LEU A 52 -11.66 -2.05 13.41
N PHE A 53 -11.47 -2.24 14.71
CA PHE A 53 -12.59 -2.15 15.70
C PHE A 53 -13.12 -0.73 15.81
N ILE A 54 -12.26 0.30 15.78
CA ILE A 54 -12.68 1.71 15.74
C ILE A 54 -13.49 1.99 14.47
N LEU A 55 -13.04 1.52 13.31
CA LEU A 55 -13.77 1.67 12.05
C LEU A 55 -15.16 1.05 12.11
N ILE A 56 -15.31 -0.15 12.71
CA ILE A 56 -16.62 -0.80 12.89
C ILE A 56 -17.55 0.04 13.76
N GLN A 57 -17.03 0.68 14.83
CA GLN A 57 -17.81 1.58 15.66
C GLN A 57 -18.28 2.83 14.90
N VAL A 58 -17.41 3.39 14.04
CA VAL A 58 -17.79 4.51 13.14
C VAL A 58 -18.92 4.07 12.21
N GLY A 59 -18.79 2.91 11.57
CA GLY A 59 -19.82 2.35 10.70
C GLY A 59 -21.17 2.19 11.43
N ASP A 60 -21.18 1.62 12.65
CA ASP A 60 -22.39 1.49 13.47
C ASP A 60 -23.07 2.85 13.72
N ILE A 61 -22.30 3.89 14.02
CA ILE A 61 -22.85 5.22 14.26
C ILE A 61 -23.48 5.80 12.98
N LEU A 62 -22.75 5.74 11.84
CA LEU A 62 -23.21 6.29 10.57
C LEU A 62 -24.46 5.55 10.07
N ASP A 63 -24.48 4.24 10.17
CA ASP A 63 -25.59 3.38 9.76
C ASP A 63 -26.85 3.68 10.62
N ARG A 64 -26.71 3.81 11.95
CA ARG A 64 -27.81 4.19 12.83
C ARG A 64 -28.32 5.62 12.60
N GLN A 65 -27.44 6.53 12.15
CA GLN A 65 -27.85 7.89 11.77
C GLN A 65 -28.55 7.92 10.40
N GLY A 66 -28.44 6.86 9.60
CA GLY A 66 -29.05 6.75 8.27
C GLY A 66 -28.44 7.71 7.24
N VAL A 67 -27.14 8.00 7.36
CA VAL A 67 -26.40 8.85 6.42
C VAL A 67 -25.77 8.02 5.31
N VAL A 68 -25.59 8.63 4.15
CA VAL A 68 -24.84 8.06 3.04
C VAL A 68 -23.35 8.26 3.29
N TRP A 69 -22.57 7.20 3.14
CA TRP A 69 -21.13 7.28 3.33
C TRP A 69 -20.35 6.31 2.48
N VAL A 70 -19.09 6.68 2.19
CA VAL A 70 -18.11 5.86 1.50
C VAL A 70 -16.91 5.62 2.42
N LEU A 71 -16.18 4.55 2.15
CA LEU A 71 -15.02 4.13 2.94
C LEU A 71 -13.76 4.22 2.08
N HIS A 72 -12.72 4.90 2.56
CA HIS A 72 -11.42 4.92 1.93
C HIS A 72 -10.35 4.36 2.88
N ILE A 73 -9.78 3.23 2.53
CA ILE A 73 -8.76 2.51 3.31
C ILE A 73 -7.41 2.70 2.64
N HIS A 74 -6.54 3.50 3.23
CA HIS A 74 -5.19 3.72 2.71
C HIS A 74 -4.28 2.50 2.89
N TYR A 75 -4.42 1.75 3.98
CA TYR A 75 -3.76 0.47 4.18
C TYR A 75 -4.71 -0.54 4.80
N LEU A 76 -4.76 -1.73 4.26
CA LEU A 76 -5.63 -2.82 4.71
C LEU A 76 -4.80 -3.97 5.31
N MET A 77 -4.93 -4.19 6.62
CA MET A 77 -4.34 -5.36 7.27
C MET A 77 -4.87 -6.68 6.65
N GLY A 78 -4.01 -7.65 6.50
CA GLY A 78 -4.39 -8.96 5.98
C GLY A 78 -4.40 -9.07 4.46
N MET A 79 -4.23 -7.99 3.69
CA MET A 79 -4.26 -8.04 2.22
C MET A 79 -3.20 -8.96 1.61
N ARG A 80 -2.05 -9.19 2.28
CA ARG A 80 -1.02 -10.17 1.87
C ARG A 80 -1.36 -11.61 2.23
N MET A 81 -2.34 -11.84 3.10
CA MET A 81 -2.84 -13.16 3.50
C MET A 81 -4.15 -13.44 2.76
N ASP A 82 -4.06 -13.45 1.43
CA ASP A 82 -5.17 -13.42 0.47
C ASP A 82 -5.64 -14.80 0.00
N ARG A 83 -5.09 -15.86 0.59
CA ARG A 83 -5.42 -17.26 0.27
C ARG A 83 -5.09 -18.21 1.41
N VAL A 84 -5.65 -19.42 1.35
CA VAL A 84 -5.27 -20.52 2.26
C VAL A 84 -4.00 -21.16 1.72
N MET A 85 -2.89 -21.00 2.45
CA MET A 85 -1.59 -21.58 2.09
C MET A 85 -1.42 -23.01 2.65
N SER A 86 -2.04 -23.32 3.79
CA SER A 86 -2.10 -24.66 4.40
C SER A 86 -3.34 -24.73 5.30
N PHE A 87 -3.70 -25.95 5.72
CA PHE A 87 -4.90 -26.15 6.54
C PHE A 87 -4.84 -25.43 7.90
N GLU A 88 -3.63 -25.18 8.43
CA GLU A 88 -3.39 -24.55 9.72
C GLU A 88 -3.34 -23.01 9.61
N ARG A 89 -3.38 -22.44 8.41
CA ARG A 89 -3.26 -20.99 8.20
C ARG A 89 -4.61 -20.36 7.84
N PRO A 90 -4.96 -19.22 8.47
CA PRO A 90 -6.20 -18.54 8.15
C PRO A 90 -6.13 -17.83 6.79
N PHE A 91 -7.28 -17.64 6.17
CA PHE A 91 -7.47 -16.68 5.10
C PHE A 91 -7.84 -15.31 5.72
N THR A 92 -6.84 -14.55 6.18
CA THR A 92 -7.05 -13.35 6.98
C THR A 92 -7.80 -12.25 6.21
N LEU A 93 -7.47 -12.03 4.94
CA LEU A 93 -8.18 -11.05 4.10
C LEU A 93 -9.69 -11.31 4.08
N LYS A 94 -10.11 -12.57 3.96
CA LYS A 94 -11.53 -12.95 3.97
C LYS A 94 -12.20 -12.66 5.32
N ILE A 95 -11.48 -12.86 6.43
CA ILE A 95 -12.01 -12.57 7.76
C ILE A 95 -12.23 -11.06 7.91
N VAL A 96 -11.20 -10.26 7.60
CA VAL A 96 -11.26 -8.79 7.67
C VAL A 96 -12.30 -8.26 6.69
N GLY A 97 -12.31 -8.76 5.45
CA GLY A 97 -13.28 -8.35 4.42
C GLY A 97 -14.72 -8.58 4.83
N LYS A 98 -15.03 -9.71 5.48
CA LYS A 98 -16.36 -9.98 6.03
C LYS A 98 -16.77 -8.97 7.10
N MET A 99 -15.86 -8.59 7.99
CA MET A 99 -16.15 -7.60 9.05
C MET A 99 -16.42 -6.23 8.44
N ILE A 100 -15.62 -5.81 7.46
CA ILE A 100 -15.81 -4.55 6.74
C ILE A 100 -17.11 -4.57 5.94
N SER A 101 -17.42 -5.64 5.23
CA SER A 101 -18.59 -5.75 4.35
C SER A 101 -19.94 -5.75 5.08
N GLN A 102 -19.95 -5.89 6.41
CA GLN A 102 -21.16 -5.79 7.23
C GLN A 102 -21.61 -4.36 7.50
N MET A 103 -20.73 -3.37 7.31
CA MET A 103 -21.04 -1.95 7.46
C MET A 103 -21.84 -1.44 6.26
N GLY A 104 -22.64 -0.38 6.46
CA GLY A 104 -23.60 0.14 5.50
C GLY A 104 -23.05 1.12 4.45
N TYR A 105 -21.73 1.23 4.27
CA TYR A 105 -21.14 2.12 3.25
C TYR A 105 -21.65 1.79 1.83
N GLU A 106 -21.72 2.79 0.97
CA GLU A 106 -22.11 2.59 -0.43
C GLU A 106 -20.96 2.05 -1.28
N LYS A 107 -19.73 2.51 -1.03
CA LYS A 107 -18.53 2.11 -1.76
C LYS A 107 -17.30 2.07 -0.86
N CYS A 108 -16.42 1.12 -1.12
CA CYS A 108 -15.12 1.01 -0.47
C CYS A 108 -14.00 1.25 -1.47
N TYR A 109 -13.06 2.12 -1.13
CA TYR A 109 -11.83 2.33 -1.88
C TYR A 109 -10.66 1.82 -1.06
N VAL A 110 -9.73 1.12 -1.70
CA VAL A 110 -8.48 0.64 -1.09
C VAL A 110 -7.32 1.10 -1.95
N ASP A 111 -6.34 1.78 -1.36
CA ASP A 111 -5.14 2.17 -2.11
C ASP A 111 -4.33 0.92 -2.45
N THR A 112 -4.04 0.72 -3.71
CA THR A 112 -3.23 -0.36 -4.29
C THR A 112 -3.39 -1.70 -3.55
N ALA A 113 -4.50 -2.39 -3.81
CA ALA A 113 -4.77 -3.69 -3.21
C ALA A 113 -3.71 -4.72 -3.64
N HIS A 114 -3.20 -5.50 -2.69
CA HIS A 114 -2.15 -6.50 -2.98
C HIS A 114 -2.56 -7.54 -4.03
N SER A 115 -3.84 -7.85 -4.14
CA SER A 115 -4.38 -8.73 -5.19
C SER A 115 -5.84 -8.43 -5.48
N ILE A 116 -6.33 -8.89 -6.62
CA ILE A 116 -7.75 -8.81 -7.01
C ILE A 116 -8.69 -9.43 -5.97
N ARG A 117 -8.20 -10.32 -5.13
CA ARG A 117 -9.00 -10.96 -4.08
C ARG A 117 -9.54 -9.95 -3.06
N THR A 118 -8.86 -8.82 -2.87
CA THR A 118 -9.38 -7.74 -2.02
C THR A 118 -10.75 -7.26 -2.49
N MET A 119 -10.92 -7.04 -3.79
CA MET A 119 -12.21 -6.63 -4.38
C MET A 119 -13.26 -7.75 -4.34
N LEU A 120 -12.84 -9.02 -4.28
CA LEU A 120 -13.77 -10.15 -4.18
C LEU A 120 -14.25 -10.40 -2.74
N GLU A 121 -13.43 -10.09 -1.74
CA GLU A 121 -13.74 -10.35 -0.33
C GLU A 121 -14.35 -9.14 0.41
N ILE A 122 -14.32 -7.96 -0.18
CA ILE A 122 -14.92 -6.73 0.36
C ILE A 122 -16.02 -6.22 -0.57
N ARG A 123 -17.21 -6.00 -0.01
CA ARG A 123 -18.38 -5.51 -0.74
C ARG A 123 -18.11 -4.14 -1.37
N GLU A 124 -18.52 -3.96 -2.64
CA GLU A 124 -18.40 -2.69 -3.39
C GLU A 124 -16.98 -2.09 -3.36
N CYS A 125 -15.95 -2.94 -3.37
CA CYS A 125 -14.56 -2.54 -3.26
C CYS A 125 -13.94 -2.23 -4.63
N VAL A 126 -13.18 -1.14 -4.67
CA VAL A 126 -12.36 -0.71 -5.81
C VAL A 126 -10.93 -0.47 -5.33
N SER A 127 -9.95 -1.03 -6.03
CA SER A 127 -8.54 -0.69 -5.82
C SER A 127 -8.20 0.60 -6.55
N LEU A 128 -7.56 1.53 -5.86
CA LEU A 128 -7.05 2.78 -6.44
C LEU A 128 -5.58 2.57 -6.81
N GLU A 129 -5.36 2.20 -8.07
CA GLU A 129 -4.03 1.93 -8.59
C GLU A 129 -3.36 3.19 -9.16
N THR A 130 -2.05 3.30 -8.94
CA THR A 130 -1.20 4.26 -9.64
C THR A 130 -0.34 3.49 -10.65
N TYR A 131 -0.63 3.67 -11.92
CA TYR A 131 0.11 2.98 -12.99
C TYR A 131 1.44 3.67 -13.29
N PRO A 132 2.51 2.91 -13.67
CA PRO A 132 3.85 3.44 -13.90
C PRO A 132 3.89 4.57 -14.90
N TYR A 133 3.29 4.44 -16.06
CA TYR A 133 3.28 5.46 -17.09
C TYR A 133 2.73 6.81 -16.58
N LYS A 134 1.58 6.78 -15.92
CA LYS A 134 0.97 7.99 -15.34
C LYS A 134 1.86 8.60 -14.26
N PHE A 135 2.43 7.76 -13.39
CA PHE A 135 3.34 8.20 -12.34
C PHE A 135 4.60 8.87 -12.91
N LEU A 136 5.23 8.29 -13.91
CA LEU A 136 6.40 8.86 -14.57
C LEU A 136 6.09 10.22 -15.20
N MET A 137 4.96 10.35 -15.90
CA MET A 137 4.58 11.59 -16.57
C MET A 137 4.16 12.72 -15.63
N GLU A 138 3.45 12.40 -14.56
CA GLU A 138 2.84 13.40 -13.67
C GLU A 138 3.74 13.77 -12.48
N VAL A 139 4.47 12.80 -11.93
CA VAL A 139 5.24 12.97 -10.68
C VAL A 139 6.74 13.10 -10.94
N VAL A 140 7.33 12.15 -11.65
CA VAL A 140 8.79 12.11 -11.83
C VAL A 140 9.27 13.13 -12.84
N LYS A 141 8.60 13.20 -14.00
CA LYS A 141 8.87 14.18 -15.09
C LYS A 141 10.32 14.15 -15.62
N GLU A 142 11.02 13.03 -15.44
CA GLU A 142 12.34 12.78 -16.00
C GLU A 142 12.21 11.90 -17.23
N PRO A 143 12.89 12.20 -18.34
CA PRO A 143 12.89 11.35 -19.53
C PRO A 143 13.77 10.12 -19.31
N ASP A 144 13.53 9.09 -20.12
CA ASP A 144 14.41 7.94 -20.23
C ASP A 144 14.54 7.08 -18.95
N ILE A 145 13.43 6.93 -18.21
CA ILE A 145 13.35 6.00 -17.08
C ILE A 145 12.79 4.66 -17.57
N GLU A 146 13.46 3.60 -17.24
CA GLU A 146 13.07 2.23 -17.54
C GLU A 146 12.40 1.61 -16.31
N VAL A 147 11.15 1.17 -16.46
CA VAL A 147 10.39 0.56 -15.35
C VAL A 147 10.84 -0.89 -15.20
N VAL A 148 11.07 -1.32 -13.97
CA VAL A 148 11.45 -2.68 -13.62
C VAL A 148 10.48 -3.23 -12.58
N TYR A 149 9.90 -4.39 -12.85
CA TYR A 149 9.02 -5.07 -11.92
C TYR A 149 9.81 -6.11 -11.12
N PRO A 150 9.69 -6.11 -9.77
CA PRO A 150 10.48 -7.01 -8.91
C PRO A 150 10.04 -8.47 -9.00
N ASP A 151 8.86 -8.73 -9.57
CA ASP A 151 8.41 -10.09 -9.87
C ASP A 151 7.24 -10.08 -10.87
N HIS A 152 6.85 -11.27 -11.28
CA HIS A 152 5.73 -11.48 -12.19
C HIS A 152 4.39 -10.97 -11.62
N GLY A 153 4.19 -11.00 -10.31
CA GLY A 153 2.96 -10.49 -9.70
C GLY A 153 2.84 -8.96 -9.80
N ALA A 154 3.96 -8.24 -9.70
CA ALA A 154 4.00 -6.80 -9.94
C ALA A 154 3.77 -6.50 -11.44
N LEU A 155 4.39 -7.26 -12.35
CA LEU A 155 4.19 -7.14 -13.79
C LEU A 155 2.70 -7.32 -14.16
N GLU A 156 2.08 -8.44 -13.76
CA GLU A 156 0.66 -8.71 -14.04
C GLU A 156 -0.28 -7.61 -13.50
N ARG A 157 0.04 -7.03 -12.35
CA ARG A 157 -0.77 -5.96 -11.74
C ARG A 157 -0.83 -4.70 -12.58
N TYR A 158 0.29 -4.30 -13.17
CA TYR A 158 0.42 -3.00 -13.82
C TYR A 158 0.32 -3.06 -15.34
N GLU A 159 0.79 -4.12 -15.97
CA GLU A 159 0.85 -4.25 -17.44
C GLU A 159 -0.10 -5.32 -18.01
N GLY A 160 -0.52 -6.28 -17.19
CA GLY A 160 -1.50 -7.31 -17.54
C GLY A 160 -0.88 -8.57 -18.15
N GLU A 161 -0.13 -8.47 -19.21
CA GLU A 161 0.50 -9.62 -19.91
C GLU A 161 1.99 -9.42 -20.06
N GLU A 162 2.76 -10.50 -20.15
CA GLU A 162 4.19 -10.46 -20.49
C GLU A 162 4.39 -9.95 -21.91
N GLY A 163 5.21 -8.91 -22.04
CA GLY A 163 5.67 -8.32 -23.29
C GLY A 163 7.17 -8.08 -23.24
N ASP A 164 7.58 -6.88 -23.61
CA ASP A 164 8.98 -6.45 -23.59
C ASP A 164 9.35 -5.74 -22.27
N GLU A 165 8.53 -5.88 -21.20
CA GLU A 165 8.75 -5.22 -19.92
C GLU A 165 9.90 -5.86 -19.15
N LEU A 166 10.67 -5.03 -18.43
CA LEU A 166 11.78 -5.46 -17.61
C LEU A 166 11.26 -5.97 -16.26
N TYR A 167 11.60 -7.20 -15.90
CA TYR A 167 11.19 -7.76 -14.60
C TYR A 167 12.19 -8.79 -14.08
N PHE A 168 12.00 -9.18 -12.82
CA PHE A 168 12.79 -10.23 -12.20
C PHE A 168 11.97 -11.50 -11.98
N GLU A 169 12.59 -12.65 -12.25
CA GLU A 169 12.13 -13.95 -11.78
C GLU A 169 12.92 -14.35 -10.54
N LYS A 170 12.21 -14.95 -9.57
CA LYS A 170 12.79 -15.45 -8.32
C LYS A 170 12.91 -16.97 -8.38
N GLU A 171 14.13 -17.47 -8.45
CA GLU A 171 14.37 -18.89 -8.20
C GLU A 171 14.34 -19.16 -6.71
N ARG A 172 13.53 -20.13 -6.30
CA ARG A 172 13.40 -20.55 -4.91
C ARG A 172 14.00 -21.91 -4.71
N ASP A 173 14.64 -22.11 -3.58
CA ASP A 173 15.02 -23.43 -3.12
C ASP A 173 13.78 -24.26 -2.83
N ILE A 174 13.69 -25.44 -3.41
CA ILE A 174 12.49 -26.31 -3.34
C ILE A 174 12.22 -26.82 -1.92
N GLU A 175 13.29 -27.04 -1.13
CA GLU A 175 13.16 -27.61 0.21
C GLU A 175 12.85 -26.54 1.27
N THR A 176 13.51 -25.37 1.17
CA THR A 176 13.42 -24.31 2.18
C THR A 176 12.45 -23.21 1.80
N GLY A 177 12.11 -23.05 0.51
CA GLY A 177 11.31 -21.94 -0.03
C GLY A 177 12.06 -20.60 -0.08
N ASN A 178 13.33 -20.56 0.34
CA ASN A 178 14.15 -19.37 0.32
C ASN A 178 14.51 -18.95 -1.11
N ILE A 179 14.69 -17.64 -1.35
CA ILE A 179 15.15 -17.12 -2.63
C ILE A 179 16.63 -17.54 -2.80
N LYS A 180 16.93 -18.24 -3.87
CA LYS A 180 18.26 -18.71 -4.25
C LYS A 180 18.94 -17.73 -5.18
N SER A 181 18.23 -17.20 -6.15
CA SER A 181 18.73 -16.24 -7.13
C SER A 181 17.61 -15.38 -7.70
N PHE A 182 18.00 -14.27 -8.33
CA PHE A 182 17.14 -13.43 -9.13
C PHE A 182 17.67 -13.46 -10.58
N ILE A 183 16.76 -13.57 -11.54
CA ILE A 183 17.07 -13.55 -12.97
C ILE A 183 16.42 -12.32 -13.57
N PHE A 184 17.21 -11.40 -14.10
CA PHE A 184 16.71 -10.24 -14.84
C PHE A 184 16.27 -10.66 -16.23
N LYS A 185 15.06 -10.29 -16.61
CA LYS A 185 14.41 -10.70 -17.87
C LYS A 185 14.30 -9.52 -18.83
N ASN A 186 14.32 -9.86 -20.11
CA ASN A 186 14.18 -8.91 -21.24
C ASN A 186 15.27 -7.81 -21.24
N GLU A 187 16.49 -8.14 -20.80
CA GLU A 187 17.63 -7.21 -20.80
C GLU A 187 17.91 -6.59 -22.17
N ASP A 188 17.61 -7.31 -23.25
CA ASP A 188 17.82 -6.90 -24.63
C ASP A 188 16.93 -5.73 -25.06
N VAL A 189 15.83 -5.45 -24.36
CA VAL A 189 14.99 -4.28 -24.65
C VAL A 189 15.42 -3.03 -23.87
N VAL A 190 16.40 -3.10 -22.98
CA VAL A 190 16.95 -1.91 -22.29
C VAL A 190 17.43 -0.90 -23.32
N ASN A 191 16.81 0.27 -23.35
CA ASN A 191 17.05 1.29 -24.38
C ASN A 191 18.32 2.10 -24.08
N LYS A 192 18.42 2.67 -22.87
CA LYS A 192 19.53 3.58 -22.52
C LYS A 192 20.31 3.13 -21.27
N GLY A 193 19.67 2.36 -20.39
CA GLY A 193 20.28 1.88 -19.15
C GLY A 193 20.79 2.98 -18.22
N LYS A 194 20.17 4.18 -18.26
CA LYS A 194 20.64 5.34 -17.50
C LYS A 194 19.90 5.54 -16.18
N CYS A 195 18.63 5.15 -16.14
CA CYS A 195 17.80 5.25 -14.95
C CYS A 195 16.80 4.14 -14.94
N PHE A 196 16.73 3.39 -13.85
CA PHE A 196 15.75 2.34 -13.63
C PHE A 196 14.85 2.69 -12.46
N MET A 197 13.55 2.45 -12.62
CA MET A 197 12.58 2.61 -11.53
C MET A 197 11.92 1.27 -11.22
N PHE A 198 12.18 0.75 -10.04
CA PHE A 198 11.44 -0.36 -9.48
C PHE A 198 10.03 0.08 -9.14
N PHE A 199 9.04 -0.74 -9.49
CA PHE A 199 7.63 -0.39 -9.29
C PHE A 199 6.87 -1.57 -8.68
N ASP A 200 6.31 -1.37 -7.47
CA ASP A 200 5.57 -2.42 -6.75
C ASP A 200 4.50 -1.82 -5.82
N ASP A 201 3.67 -2.69 -5.24
CA ASP A 201 2.66 -2.29 -4.25
C ASP A 201 3.24 -2.12 -2.84
N LEU A 202 4.18 -3.00 -2.43
CA LEU A 202 4.55 -3.09 -1.02
C LEU A 202 6.04 -3.39 -0.78
N CYS A 203 6.62 -2.67 0.18
CA CYS A 203 7.92 -2.97 0.78
C CYS A 203 7.75 -3.38 2.25
N ASP A 204 8.19 -4.60 2.58
CA ASP A 204 8.38 -5.03 3.97
C ASP A 204 9.81 -4.69 4.41
N ALA A 205 10.71 -5.66 4.59
CA ALA A 205 12.11 -5.40 4.95
C ALA A 205 12.99 -4.96 3.74
N GLY A 206 12.49 -5.04 2.52
CA GLY A 206 13.17 -4.58 1.31
C GLY A 206 14.21 -5.55 0.72
N GLY A 207 14.33 -6.76 1.28
CA GLY A 207 15.37 -7.72 0.86
C GLY A 207 15.31 -8.11 -0.62
N THR A 208 14.12 -8.27 -1.20
CA THR A 208 13.92 -8.50 -2.63
C THR A 208 14.54 -7.37 -3.46
N PHE A 209 14.12 -6.14 -3.21
CA PHE A 209 14.60 -4.97 -3.94
C PHE A 209 16.11 -4.78 -3.85
N LEU A 210 16.71 -5.05 -2.68
CA LEU A 210 18.16 -4.93 -2.50
C LEU A 210 18.93 -5.99 -3.30
N GLY A 211 18.45 -7.25 -3.32
CA GLY A 211 19.07 -8.31 -4.11
C GLY A 211 19.01 -8.04 -5.61
N GLU A 212 17.88 -7.56 -6.11
CA GLU A 212 17.68 -7.19 -7.51
C GLU A 212 18.50 -5.94 -7.89
N LEU A 213 18.52 -4.93 -7.02
CA LEU A 213 19.32 -3.72 -7.18
C LEU A 213 20.82 -4.03 -7.30
N GLU A 214 21.32 -4.99 -6.51
CA GLU A 214 22.73 -5.40 -6.60
C GLU A 214 23.09 -5.96 -7.99
N ILE A 215 22.16 -6.67 -8.62
CA ILE A 215 22.33 -7.20 -9.97
C ILE A 215 22.39 -6.05 -10.97
N LEU A 216 21.41 -5.14 -10.97
CA LEU A 216 21.36 -4.02 -11.89
C LEU A 216 22.56 -3.07 -11.70
N LYS A 217 23.02 -2.82 -10.48
CA LYS A 217 24.24 -2.02 -10.23
C LYS A 217 25.50 -2.64 -10.83
N LYS A 218 25.59 -3.97 -10.89
CA LYS A 218 26.71 -4.66 -11.57
C LYS A 218 26.62 -4.54 -13.08
N MET A 219 25.41 -4.62 -13.65
CA MET A 219 25.17 -4.54 -15.09
C MET A 219 25.26 -3.09 -15.61
N TYR A 220 24.75 -2.14 -14.84
CA TYR A 220 24.64 -0.72 -15.20
C TYR A 220 25.23 0.18 -14.10
N PRO A 221 26.56 0.19 -13.88
CA PRO A 221 27.19 0.84 -12.73
C PRO A 221 27.04 2.37 -12.70
N GLU A 222 26.79 3.00 -13.85
CA GLU A 222 26.60 4.46 -13.97
C GLU A 222 25.12 4.88 -13.96
N ALA A 223 24.20 3.92 -13.84
CA ALA A 223 22.77 4.21 -13.82
C ALA A 223 22.30 4.75 -12.46
N LYS A 224 21.21 5.50 -12.49
CA LYS A 224 20.43 5.85 -11.30
C LYS A 224 19.36 4.81 -11.02
N PHE A 225 19.07 4.61 -9.76
CA PHE A 225 18.09 3.62 -9.33
C PHE A 225 17.03 4.27 -8.43
N TYR A 226 15.81 4.30 -8.92
CA TYR A 226 14.65 4.81 -8.21
C TYR A 226 13.75 3.65 -7.82
N ILE A 227 12.92 3.86 -6.82
CA ILE A 227 11.87 2.92 -6.43
C ILE A 227 10.57 3.66 -6.11
N ARG A 228 9.47 3.12 -6.57
CA ARG A 228 8.12 3.50 -6.16
C ARG A 228 7.41 2.31 -5.56
N VAL A 229 6.94 2.45 -4.34
CA VAL A 229 6.03 1.49 -3.68
C VAL A 229 4.86 2.25 -3.05
N THR A 230 3.67 1.67 -3.04
CA THR A 230 2.54 2.30 -2.36
C THR A 230 2.71 2.17 -0.84
N HIS A 231 3.00 0.98 -0.35
CA HIS A 231 3.00 0.67 1.07
C HIS A 231 4.40 0.33 1.57
N ILE A 232 4.98 1.15 2.44
CA ILE A 232 6.13 0.75 3.25
C ILE A 232 5.58 0.36 4.63
N VAL A 233 5.69 -0.93 5.00
CA VAL A 233 5.07 -1.45 6.22
C VAL A 233 6.05 -1.74 7.35
N ASN A 234 7.34 -1.49 7.12
CA ASN A 234 8.40 -1.80 8.05
C ASN A 234 9.47 -0.71 8.04
N GLU A 235 9.92 -0.27 9.23
CA GLU A 235 10.94 0.77 9.34
C GLU A 235 12.32 0.31 8.81
N VAL A 236 12.64 -0.99 8.95
CA VAL A 236 13.85 -1.56 8.35
C VAL A 236 13.81 -1.46 6.83
N GLY A 237 12.66 -1.77 6.22
CA GLY A 237 12.46 -1.62 4.77
C GLY A 237 12.59 -0.16 4.33
N PHE A 238 11.98 0.77 5.05
CA PHE A 238 12.10 2.19 4.79
C PHE A 238 13.58 2.64 4.78
N ASP A 239 14.33 2.29 5.83
CA ASP A 239 15.77 2.61 5.91
C ASP A 239 16.58 1.96 4.80
N ASN A 240 16.29 0.70 4.47
CA ASN A 240 16.95 -0.01 3.39
C ASN A 240 16.73 0.64 2.02
N LEU A 241 15.50 1.07 1.74
CA LEU A 241 15.22 1.79 0.49
C LEU A 241 15.94 3.14 0.46
N CYS A 242 15.81 3.96 1.48
CA CYS A 242 16.40 5.31 1.51
C CYS A 242 17.93 5.29 1.47
N LYS A 243 18.58 4.26 2.00
CA LYS A 243 20.05 4.12 1.97
C LYS A 243 20.61 3.62 0.64
N ASN A 244 19.83 2.91 -0.17
CA ASN A 244 20.35 2.18 -1.32
C ASN A 244 19.86 2.70 -2.67
N PHE A 245 18.72 3.40 -2.70
CA PHE A 245 18.17 4.00 -3.91
C PHE A 245 18.46 5.50 -3.98
N ASP A 246 18.64 6.03 -5.20
CA ASP A 246 18.86 7.45 -5.43
C ASP A 246 17.60 8.27 -5.16
N ARG A 247 16.42 7.69 -5.40
CA ARG A 247 15.12 8.24 -5.02
C ARG A 247 14.14 7.15 -4.60
N VAL A 248 13.35 7.47 -3.57
CA VAL A 248 12.30 6.61 -3.02
C VAL A 248 10.99 7.36 -3.04
N TYR A 249 10.01 6.84 -3.76
CA TYR A 249 8.66 7.37 -3.82
C TYR A 249 7.72 6.41 -3.09
N ALA A 250 6.98 6.92 -2.12
CA ALA A 250 5.95 6.13 -1.45
C ALA A 250 4.82 7.00 -0.91
N THR A 251 3.68 6.38 -0.65
CA THR A 251 2.57 7.05 0.02
C THR A 251 2.74 7.02 1.54
N GLU A 252 1.92 7.76 2.23
CA GLU A 252 1.78 7.68 3.69
C GLU A 252 0.67 6.71 4.12
N SER A 253 0.35 5.72 3.30
CA SER A 253 -0.75 4.78 3.54
C SER A 253 -0.63 3.99 4.84
N TYR A 254 0.58 3.60 5.25
CA TYR A 254 0.82 2.81 6.46
C TYR A 254 1.22 3.68 7.67
N ARG A 255 2.09 4.66 7.44
CA ARG A 255 2.66 5.54 8.45
C ARG A 255 3.07 6.87 7.80
N ASP A 256 3.23 7.92 8.58
CA ASP A 256 3.68 9.25 8.11
C ASP A 256 5.19 9.21 7.81
N TRP A 257 5.53 8.57 6.69
CA TRP A 257 6.92 8.35 6.28
C TRP A 257 7.64 9.64 5.93
N GLY A 258 6.93 10.66 5.43
CA GLY A 258 7.52 11.98 5.19
C GLY A 258 8.05 12.64 6.46
N LYS A 259 7.37 12.44 7.59
CA LYS A 259 7.87 12.90 8.90
C LYS A 259 9.10 12.10 9.32
N VAL A 260 9.06 10.78 9.20
CA VAL A 260 10.19 9.88 9.54
C VAL A 260 11.41 10.19 8.68
N ALA A 261 11.23 10.45 7.38
CA ALA A 261 12.32 10.83 6.49
C ALA A 261 13.04 12.10 6.97
N LYS A 262 12.27 13.14 7.31
CA LYS A 262 12.83 14.40 7.85
C LYS A 262 13.58 14.19 9.16
N GLU A 263 13.04 13.40 10.08
CA GLU A 263 13.67 13.09 11.37
C GLU A 263 14.98 12.32 11.21
N LYS A 264 15.08 11.45 10.18
CA LYS A 264 16.27 10.64 9.89
C LYS A 264 17.25 11.30 8.89
N GLY A 265 16.89 12.44 8.28
CA GLY A 265 17.72 13.15 7.32
C GLY A 265 17.79 12.49 5.93
N TYR A 266 16.72 11.82 5.49
CA TYR A 266 16.62 11.24 4.16
C TYR A 266 15.99 12.24 3.17
N ASP A 267 16.85 12.96 2.43
CA ASP A 267 16.44 13.97 1.44
C ASP A 267 15.98 13.35 0.10
N ASN A 268 16.24 12.05 -0.11
CA ASN A 268 15.86 11.30 -1.30
C ASN A 268 14.48 10.65 -1.22
N PHE A 269 13.75 10.81 -0.11
CA PHE A 269 12.40 10.30 0.06
C PHE A 269 11.36 11.32 -0.37
N VAL A 270 10.40 10.89 -1.18
CA VAL A 270 9.31 11.72 -1.71
C VAL A 270 7.97 11.07 -1.40
N VAL A 271 7.10 11.80 -0.72
CA VAL A 271 5.69 11.40 -0.52
C VAL A 271 4.92 11.66 -1.81
N CYS A 272 4.17 10.68 -2.32
CA CYS A 272 3.44 10.79 -3.58
C CYS A 272 2.01 10.23 -3.50
#